data_23ef1cf3a46d1a0b7c5472678fcf688e
#
_entry.id   23ef1cf3a46d1a0b7c5472678fcf688e
#
_cell.length_a   1.000
_cell.length_b   1.000
_cell.length_c   1.000
_cell.angle_alpha   90.00
_cell.angle_beta   90.00
_cell.angle_gamma   90.00
#
_symmetry.space_group_name_H-M   'P 1'
#
loop_
_entity.id
_entity.type
_entity.pdbx_description
1 polymer ?
#
loop_
_entity_poly.entity_id
_entity_poly.type
_entity_poly.pdbx_seq_one_letter_code
_entity_poly.pdbx_strand_id
1 'polypeptide(L)'
;MGHLGELEQLILFAVTALGNDAYGGAIRAHIEERSGRIVSSGAINTTLGRLAERRLVAGRVGTPVPGRVGRPRKYYELTPAGARDLQESYTAIRAMAGGLLRRLDALAEQGS
;
A
#
# COMPACT_ATOMS: atom_id res chain seq x y z
N MET A 1 -9.21 10.90 -11.86
CA MET A 1 -10.09 9.86 -11.36
C MET A 1 -9.29 8.74 -10.72
N GLY A 2 -9.49 8.55 -9.45
CA GLY A 2 -8.71 7.61 -8.68
C GLY A 2 -9.25 6.20 -8.77
N HIS A 3 -8.80 5.44 -9.77
CA HIS A 3 -9.09 4.03 -9.79
C HIS A 3 -7.84 3.26 -9.41
N LEU A 4 -7.83 2.72 -8.20
CA LEU A 4 -6.70 1.97 -7.68
C LEU A 4 -7.08 0.50 -7.49
N GLY A 5 -6.21 -0.39 -7.95
CA GLY A 5 -6.33 -1.80 -7.66
C GLY A 5 -6.04 -2.10 -6.19
N GLU A 6 -6.31 -3.32 -5.76
CA GLU A 6 -6.15 -3.70 -4.36
C GLU A 6 -4.71 -3.53 -3.86
N LEU A 7 -3.72 -4.04 -4.59
CA LEU A 7 -2.33 -3.93 -4.16
C LEU A 7 -1.87 -2.47 -4.10
N GLU A 8 -2.33 -1.65 -5.05
CA GLU A 8 -2.02 -0.22 -5.04
C GLU A 8 -2.56 0.44 -3.78
N GLN A 9 -3.80 0.13 -3.39
CA GLN A 9 -4.38 0.66 -2.15
C GLN A 9 -3.62 0.20 -0.92
N LEU A 10 -3.26 -1.09 -0.85
CA LEU A 10 -2.48 -1.62 0.27
C LEU A 10 -1.14 -0.90 0.42
N ILE A 11 -0.46 -0.68 -0.70
CA ILE A 11 0.83 0.01 -0.70
C ILE A 11 0.65 1.46 -0.24
N LEU A 12 -0.34 2.17 -0.77
CA LEU A 12 -0.55 3.57 -0.37
C LEU A 12 -0.95 3.71 1.10
N PHE A 13 -1.73 2.77 1.64
CA PHE A 13 -2.00 2.74 3.09
C PHE A 13 -0.72 2.52 3.89
N ALA A 14 0.13 1.59 3.45
CA ALA A 14 1.40 1.33 4.13
C ALA A 14 2.33 2.54 4.08
N VAL A 15 2.44 3.20 2.93
CA VAL A 15 3.23 4.43 2.79
C VAL A 15 2.74 5.51 3.76
N THR A 16 1.43 5.65 3.86
CA THR A 16 0.82 6.63 4.77
C THR A 16 1.14 6.31 6.23
N ALA A 17 0.98 5.05 6.61
CA ALA A 17 1.21 4.61 8.00
C ALA A 17 2.67 4.72 8.42
N LEU A 18 3.59 4.39 7.51
CA LEU A 18 5.02 4.37 7.82
C LEU A 18 5.67 5.76 7.80
N GLY A 19 5.05 6.73 7.15
CA GLY A 19 5.57 8.09 7.10
C GLY A 19 6.98 8.13 6.53
N ASN A 20 7.94 8.62 7.29
CA ASN A 20 9.32 8.76 6.85
C ASN A 20 10.08 7.43 6.69
N ASP A 21 9.51 6.34 7.17
CA ASP A 21 10.13 5.02 7.14
C ASP A 21 9.61 4.13 6.03
N ALA A 22 8.95 4.71 5.03
CA ALA A 22 8.31 3.94 3.96
C ALA A 22 9.30 3.58 2.84
N TYR A 23 10.00 2.48 3.01
CA TYR A 23 10.80 1.87 1.96
C TYR A 23 10.22 0.50 1.62
N GLY A 24 10.60 -0.06 0.47
CA GLY A 24 9.99 -1.29 -0.06
C GLY A 24 9.87 -2.43 0.94
N GLY A 25 10.93 -2.73 1.67
CA GLY A 25 10.93 -3.79 2.67
C GLY A 25 9.97 -3.53 3.83
N ALA A 26 9.93 -2.29 4.32
CA ALA A 26 9.01 -1.91 5.39
C ALA A 26 7.56 -1.92 4.93
N ILE A 27 7.30 -1.47 3.71
CA ILE A 27 5.96 -1.50 3.10
C ILE A 27 5.47 -2.94 3.01
N ARG A 28 6.31 -3.82 2.50
CA ARG A 28 5.98 -5.24 2.38
C ARG A 28 5.66 -5.86 3.74
N ALA A 29 6.51 -5.62 4.73
CA ALA A 29 6.32 -6.15 6.09
C ALA A 29 5.04 -5.61 6.73
N HIS A 30 4.75 -4.34 6.53
CA HIS A 30 3.53 -3.70 7.06
C HIS A 30 2.27 -4.32 6.47
N ILE A 31 2.26 -4.56 5.15
CA ILE A 31 1.13 -5.20 4.46
C ILE A 31 0.91 -6.59 5.01
N GLU A 32 1.97 -7.39 5.15
CA GLU A 32 1.88 -8.75 5.68
C GLU A 32 1.33 -8.74 7.11
N GLU A 33 1.88 -7.90 7.96
CA GLU A 33 1.49 -7.81 9.37
C GLU A 33 0.04 -7.37 9.55
N ARG A 34 -0.39 -6.37 8.79
CA ARG A 34 -1.73 -5.79 8.95
C ARG A 34 -2.83 -6.52 8.21
N SER A 35 -2.53 -7.05 7.02
CA SER A 35 -3.55 -7.66 6.15
C SER A 35 -3.41 -9.17 6.02
N GLY A 36 -2.31 -9.74 6.45
CA GLY A 36 -2.02 -11.15 6.24
C GLY A 36 -1.59 -11.49 4.80
N ARG A 37 -1.55 -10.49 3.92
CA ARG A 37 -1.15 -10.70 2.52
C ARG A 37 0.35 -10.81 2.38
N ILE A 38 0.81 -11.88 1.74
CA ILE A 38 2.22 -12.08 1.43
C ILE A 38 2.43 -11.64 -0.02
N VAL A 39 3.21 -10.57 -0.20
CA VAL A 39 3.47 -10.01 -1.52
C VAL A 39 4.98 -10.04 -1.78
N SER A 40 5.39 -10.39 -2.97
CA SER A 40 6.81 -10.45 -3.32
C SER A 40 7.42 -9.05 -3.37
N SER A 41 8.73 -8.98 -3.09
CA SER A 41 9.48 -7.72 -3.22
C SER A 41 9.40 -7.15 -4.63
N GLY A 42 9.43 -8.02 -5.65
CA GLY A 42 9.28 -7.60 -7.03
C GLY A 42 7.95 -6.93 -7.32
N ALA A 43 6.85 -7.50 -6.81
CA ALA A 43 5.52 -6.93 -6.98
C ALA A 43 5.42 -5.56 -6.28
N ILE A 44 5.97 -5.45 -5.08
CA ILE A 44 6.00 -4.17 -4.36
C ILE A 44 6.77 -3.11 -5.16
N ASN A 45 7.98 -3.45 -5.60
CA ASN A 45 8.82 -2.50 -6.32
C ASN A 45 8.24 -2.08 -7.67
N THR A 46 7.68 -3.03 -8.42
CA THR A 46 7.03 -2.73 -9.69
C THR A 46 5.84 -1.80 -9.50
N THR A 47 5.02 -2.08 -8.50
CA THR A 47 3.83 -1.26 -8.22
C THR A 47 4.21 0.12 -7.73
N LEU A 48 5.23 0.23 -6.86
CA LEU A 48 5.75 1.54 -6.42
C LEU A 48 6.25 2.36 -7.61
N GLY A 49 6.93 1.73 -8.56
CA GLY A 49 7.38 2.41 -9.77
C GLY A 49 6.23 2.99 -10.57
N ARG A 50 5.16 2.23 -10.75
CA ARG A 50 3.95 2.70 -11.44
C ARG A 50 3.27 3.83 -10.70
N LEU A 51 3.18 3.72 -9.38
CA LEU A 51 2.58 4.78 -8.56
C LEU A 51 3.40 6.07 -8.63
N ALA A 52 4.72 5.95 -8.66
CA ALA A 52 5.61 7.10 -8.82
C ALA A 52 5.45 7.77 -10.19
N GLU A 53 5.32 6.97 -11.25
CA GLU A 53 5.07 7.49 -12.60
C GLU A 53 3.76 8.27 -12.67
N ARG A 54 2.74 7.81 -11.96
CA ARG A 54 1.44 8.48 -11.86
C ARG A 54 1.46 9.62 -10.85
N ARG A 55 2.59 9.87 -10.21
CA ARG A 55 2.77 10.92 -9.20
C ARG A 55 1.85 10.78 -7.99
N LEU A 56 1.53 9.56 -7.64
CA LEU A 56 0.74 9.26 -6.43
C LEU A 56 1.65 9.06 -5.21
N VAL A 57 2.90 8.72 -5.46
CA VAL A 57 3.98 8.75 -4.45
C VAL A 57 5.18 9.50 -5.04
N ALA A 58 6.00 10.06 -4.17
CA ALA A 58 7.26 10.67 -4.54
C ALA A 58 8.39 9.88 -3.87
N GLY A 59 9.37 9.47 -4.66
CA GLY A 59 10.52 8.75 -4.14
C GLY A 59 11.67 9.67 -3.77
N ARG A 60 12.42 9.29 -2.76
CA ARG A 60 13.69 9.95 -2.40
C ARG A 60 14.70 8.90 -1.99
N VAL A 61 15.95 9.17 -2.28
CA VAL A 61 17.05 8.30 -1.87
C VAL A 61 17.42 8.66 -0.43
N GLY A 62 17.49 7.66 0.43
CA GLY A 62 17.85 7.86 1.82
C GLY A 62 19.34 8.08 1.99
N THR A 63 19.74 8.55 3.18
CA THR A 63 21.13 8.69 3.55
C THR A 63 21.76 7.31 3.71
N PRO A 64 22.97 7.06 3.20
CA PRO A 64 23.63 5.78 3.43
C PRO A 64 23.79 5.50 4.91
N VAL A 65 23.49 4.26 5.33
CA VAL A 65 23.64 3.84 6.71
C VAL A 65 25.05 3.27 6.91
N PRO A 66 25.82 3.76 7.90
CA PRO A 66 27.15 3.24 8.16
C PRO A 66 27.12 1.73 8.42
N GLY A 67 28.04 1.02 7.80
CA GLY A 67 28.15 -0.44 7.97
C GLY A 67 27.22 -1.28 7.12
N ARG A 68 26.28 -0.64 6.42
CA ARG A 68 25.39 -1.35 5.50
C ARG A 68 26.01 -1.44 4.12
N VAL A 69 26.11 -2.67 3.61
CA VAL A 69 26.62 -2.90 2.25
C VAL A 69 25.45 -2.81 1.26
N GLY A 70 25.65 -2.13 0.15
CA GLY A 70 24.70 -2.01 -0.93
C GLY A 70 24.20 -0.59 -1.15
N ARG A 71 23.16 -0.47 -1.97
CA ARG A 71 22.60 0.83 -2.33
C ARG A 71 21.85 1.47 -1.17
N PRO A 72 21.87 2.81 -1.07
CA PRO A 72 20.99 3.50 -0.14
C PRO A 72 19.53 3.13 -0.40
N ARG A 73 18.74 3.08 0.67
CA ARG A 73 17.31 2.78 0.54
C ARG A 73 16.59 3.89 -0.18
N LYS A 74 15.62 3.51 -1.01
CA LYS A 74 14.70 4.46 -1.60
C LYS A 74 13.43 4.51 -0.75
N TYR A 75 13.09 5.70 -0.30
CA TYR A 75 11.90 5.95 0.51
C TYR A 75 10.83 6.61 -0.34
N TYR A 76 9.58 6.44 0.08
CA TYR A 76 8.44 6.96 -0.66
C TYR A 76 7.56 7.78 0.26
N GLU A 77 6.92 8.77 -0.31
CA GLU A 77 6.03 9.67 0.41
C GLU A 77 4.73 9.78 -0.37
N LEU A 78 3.60 9.77 0.32
CA LEU A 78 2.29 9.94 -0.31
C LEU A 78 2.13 11.38 -0.77
N THR A 79 1.75 11.56 -2.03
CA THR A 79 1.45 12.90 -2.55
C THR A 79 0.00 13.27 -2.26
N PRO A 80 -0.36 14.57 -2.35
CA PRO A 80 -1.76 14.96 -2.26
C PRO A 80 -2.67 14.24 -3.27
N ALA A 81 -2.18 14.03 -4.50
CA ALA A 81 -2.91 13.27 -5.51
C ALA A 81 -3.10 11.81 -5.09
N GLY A 82 -2.05 11.20 -4.51
CA GLY A 82 -2.13 9.83 -3.96
C GLY A 82 -3.15 9.73 -2.84
N ALA A 83 -3.17 10.72 -1.96
CA ALA A 83 -4.13 10.76 -0.86
C ALA A 83 -5.57 10.84 -1.38
N ARG A 84 -5.82 11.70 -2.37
CA ARG A 84 -7.16 11.83 -2.95
C ARG A 84 -7.60 10.56 -3.65
N ASP A 85 -6.73 9.94 -4.43
CA ASP A 85 -7.06 8.70 -5.15
C ASP A 85 -7.30 7.55 -4.18
N LEU A 86 -6.51 7.44 -3.13
CA LEU A 86 -6.69 6.41 -2.10
C LEU A 86 -8.02 6.61 -1.36
N GLN A 87 -8.29 7.83 -0.94
CA GLN A 87 -9.52 8.18 -0.25
C GLN A 87 -10.75 7.83 -1.09
N GLU A 88 -10.73 8.21 -2.36
CA GLU A 88 -11.82 7.97 -3.30
C GLU A 88 -12.05 6.48 -3.53
N SER A 89 -10.96 5.72 -3.79
CA SER A 89 -11.05 4.28 -4.02
C SER A 89 -11.54 3.53 -2.79
N TYR A 90 -11.01 3.86 -1.62
CA TYR A 90 -11.43 3.23 -0.36
C TYR A 90 -12.88 3.56 -0.01
N THR A 91 -13.28 4.81 -0.19
CA THR A 91 -14.65 5.23 0.10
C THR A 91 -15.66 4.46 -0.75
N ALA A 92 -15.35 4.23 -2.03
CA ALA A 92 -16.21 3.45 -2.91
C ALA A 92 -16.36 2.01 -2.42
N ILE A 93 -15.27 1.35 -2.06
CA ILE A 93 -15.30 -0.03 -1.55
C ILE A 93 -16.07 -0.10 -0.24
N ARG A 94 -15.81 0.84 0.65
CA ARG A 94 -16.49 0.90 1.94
C ARG A 94 -18.00 1.09 1.78
N ALA A 95 -18.42 1.94 0.85
CA ALA A 95 -19.83 2.16 0.56
C ALA A 95 -20.50 0.89 0.07
N MET A 96 -19.83 0.14 -0.81
CA MET A 96 -20.37 -1.14 -1.31
C MET A 96 -20.47 -2.19 -0.21
N ALA A 97 -19.49 -2.22 0.70
CA ALA A 97 -19.46 -3.17 1.80
C ALA A 97 -20.51 -2.87 2.88
N GLY A 98 -20.96 -1.63 2.96
CA GLY A 98 -21.79 -1.11 4.07
C GLY A 98 -22.87 -2.05 4.59
N GLY A 99 -22.69 -2.54 5.81
CA GLY A 99 -23.65 -3.42 6.45
C GLY A 99 -23.68 -4.87 5.99
N LEU A 100 -22.90 -5.24 4.97
CA LEU A 100 -22.95 -6.58 4.39
C LEU A 100 -22.00 -7.59 5.03
N LEU A 101 -21.04 -7.14 5.85
CA LEU A 101 -20.01 -8.05 6.39
C LEU A 101 -20.59 -9.19 7.21
N ARG A 102 -21.59 -8.92 8.03
CA ARG A 102 -22.26 -9.98 8.83
C ARG A 102 -22.91 -11.03 7.94
N ARG A 103 -23.55 -10.58 6.86
CA ARG A 103 -24.17 -11.50 5.91
C ARG A 103 -23.14 -12.36 5.20
N LEU A 104 -22.01 -11.75 4.84
CA LEU A 104 -20.91 -12.48 4.22
C LEU A 104 -20.34 -13.54 5.16
N ASP A 105 -20.17 -13.19 6.45
CA ASP A 105 -19.69 -14.12 7.46
C ASP A 105 -20.63 -15.32 7.59
N ALA A 106 -21.94 -15.07 7.67
CA ALA A 106 -22.93 -16.13 7.78
C ALA A 106 -22.93 -17.05 6.56
N LEU A 107 -22.81 -16.48 5.36
CA LEU A 107 -22.77 -17.26 4.12
C LEU A 107 -21.47 -18.07 4.03
N ALA A 108 -20.34 -17.50 4.45
CA ALA A 108 -19.06 -18.18 4.43
C ALA A 108 -19.06 -19.40 5.36
N GLU A 109 -19.68 -19.29 6.53
CA GLU A 109 -19.81 -20.39 7.48
C GLU A 109 -20.63 -21.56 6.94
N GLN A 110 -21.63 -21.28 6.13
CA GLN A 110 -22.47 -22.32 5.51
C GLN A 110 -21.69 -23.20 4.53
N GLY A 111 -20.67 -22.68 3.91
CA GLY A 111 -19.86 -23.40 2.95
C GLY A 111 -18.73 -24.22 3.55
N SER A 112 -18.56 -24.19 4.84
CA SER A 112 -17.46 -24.85 5.54
C SER A 112 -17.80 -26.25 5.96
#